data_c95b60d7054f368624b4b2a0cd2fcb2d
#
_entry.id   c95b60d7054f368624b4b2a0cd2fcb2d
#
_cell.length_a   1.000
_cell.length_b   1.000
_cell.length_c   1.000
_cell.angle_alpha   90.00
_cell.angle_beta   90.00
_cell.angle_gamma   90.00
#
_symmetry.space_group_name_H-M   'P 1'
#
loop_
_entity.id
_entity.type
_entity.pdbx_description
1 polymer ?
#
loop_
_entity_poly.entity_id
_entity_poly.type
_entity_poly.pdbx_seq_one_letter_code
_entity_poly.pdbx_strand_id
1 'polypeptide(L)'
;GLAVMMLTYGMLMPNGWRRTAAMMVPPVVATTAVLWIARAILTPVAATIDPVRTAEVGLALVLTGIISTYGSSMISTLRREANRVKQLGRYRLKRELGCGGMGQVHLGEHQLLKRPCAIKVIRPGQVIDRAALARFEREVQTTAQLSHWNTIEIFDYGHTDDGTFYYVMEYMRGLSLADLVRRYGPQSAGRTIHFLGQTCWALQEAHDHGLIHRDLKPANIFAAKRGGVFDVTKLFDFGLVLLRGEGDNFLSVLGHGATTPFAGSPLYMSPEQAIGMKLDGRSDIYSLGGVAYYLLTGRPPFEGDSAWRVMVAHAKEPVTPPSRWNPSIPEDLEAVIMRCLSKEPADRYASPHDMAEALRACKDAGSWNYEKAGAWWHERADEIDPMLLDP
;
A
#
# COMPACT_ATOMS: atom_id res chain seq x y z
N GLY A 1 50.17 7.91 8.76
CA GLY A 1 49.52 9.14 8.31
C GLY A 1 48.83 9.01 6.96
N LEU A 2 49.56 8.85 5.85
CA LEU A 2 49.01 8.86 4.49
C LEU A 2 47.98 7.73 4.23
N ALA A 3 48.29 6.50 4.65
CA ALA A 3 47.38 5.35 4.49
C ALA A 3 46.02 5.55 5.22
N VAL A 4 46.06 6.10 6.43
CA VAL A 4 44.84 6.42 7.18
C VAL A 4 44.02 7.51 6.45
N MET A 5 44.68 8.52 5.93
CA MET A 5 44.03 9.59 5.19
C MET A 5 43.41 9.12 3.88
N MET A 6 44.03 8.16 3.18
CA MET A 6 43.48 7.51 1.99
C MET A 6 42.26 6.64 2.30
N LEU A 7 42.28 5.87 3.40
CA LEU A 7 41.16 5.06 3.82
C LEU A 7 39.98 5.93 4.26
N THR A 8 40.22 6.96 5.07
CA THR A 8 39.13 7.88 5.52
C THR A 8 38.53 8.63 4.36
N TYR A 9 39.31 9.09 3.38
CA TYR A 9 38.80 9.75 2.18
C TYR A 9 37.88 8.80 1.36
N GLY A 10 38.33 7.56 1.14
CA GLY A 10 37.54 6.57 0.40
C GLY A 10 36.21 6.19 1.09
N MET A 11 36.18 6.22 2.43
CA MET A 11 34.98 5.92 3.20
C MET A 11 34.01 7.12 3.33
N LEU A 12 34.54 8.33 3.53
CA LEU A 12 33.75 9.53 3.80
C LEU A 12 33.24 10.22 2.53
N MET A 13 33.98 10.13 1.43
CA MET A 13 33.60 10.74 0.15
C MET A 13 33.39 9.68 -0.94
N PRO A 14 32.19 9.06 -1.00
CA PRO A 14 31.89 8.04 -1.99
C PRO A 14 31.77 8.68 -3.39
N ASN A 15 32.83 8.58 -4.16
CA ASN A 15 32.92 8.95 -5.56
C ASN A 15 32.93 7.70 -6.44
N GLY A 16 32.58 7.85 -7.74
CA GLY A 16 32.74 6.75 -8.69
C GLY A 16 34.21 6.30 -8.76
N TRP A 17 34.49 5.02 -8.98
CA TRP A 17 35.80 4.39 -8.93
C TRP A 17 36.90 5.18 -9.73
N ARG A 18 36.53 5.75 -10.89
CA ARG A 18 37.47 6.53 -11.72
C ARG A 18 37.96 7.79 -11.02
N ARG A 19 37.09 8.52 -10.30
CA ARG A 19 37.47 9.73 -9.55
C ARG A 19 38.28 9.39 -8.32
N THR A 20 37.93 8.32 -7.61
CA THR A 20 38.67 7.87 -6.43
C THR A 20 40.03 7.37 -6.84
N ALA A 21 40.17 6.57 -7.91
CA ALA A 21 41.46 6.14 -8.44
C ALA A 21 42.33 7.32 -8.90
N ALA A 22 41.75 8.30 -9.60
CA ALA A 22 42.49 9.51 -10.05
C ALA A 22 43.03 10.34 -8.88
N MET A 23 42.39 10.34 -7.72
CA MET A 23 42.87 11.04 -6.52
C MET A 23 43.84 10.21 -5.69
N MET A 24 43.80 8.88 -5.77
CA MET A 24 44.64 7.99 -4.96
C MET A 24 45.97 7.67 -5.64
N VAL A 25 46.01 7.59 -6.97
CA VAL A 25 47.23 7.24 -7.73
C VAL A 25 48.36 8.29 -7.56
N PRO A 26 48.13 9.61 -7.71
CA PRO A 26 49.21 10.60 -7.58
C PRO A 26 49.94 10.58 -6.23
N PRO A 27 49.29 10.55 -5.05
CA PRO A 27 50.01 10.51 -3.78
C PRO A 27 50.79 9.20 -3.57
N VAL A 28 50.30 8.06 -4.07
CA VAL A 28 51.03 6.78 -3.99
C VAL A 28 52.28 6.84 -4.86
N VAL A 29 52.14 7.29 -6.10
CA VAL A 29 53.26 7.41 -7.04
C VAL A 29 54.30 8.45 -6.51
N ALA A 30 53.83 9.61 -6.06
CA ALA A 30 54.71 10.63 -5.53
C ALA A 30 55.52 10.16 -4.31
N THR A 31 54.84 9.50 -3.36
CA THR A 31 55.51 9.01 -2.14
C THR A 31 56.55 7.92 -2.45
N THR A 32 56.19 6.98 -3.32
CA THR A 32 57.13 5.91 -3.72
C THR A 32 58.29 6.48 -4.54
N ALA A 33 58.04 7.42 -5.46
CA ALA A 33 59.07 8.08 -6.23
C ALA A 33 60.07 8.88 -5.33
N VAL A 34 59.57 9.65 -4.36
CA VAL A 34 60.41 10.41 -3.41
C VAL A 34 61.31 9.48 -2.63
N LEU A 35 60.81 8.35 -2.13
CA LEU A 35 61.63 7.38 -1.39
C LEU A 35 62.73 6.76 -2.26
N TRP A 36 62.45 6.44 -3.52
CA TRP A 36 63.43 5.91 -4.46
C TRP A 36 64.48 6.96 -4.88
N ILE A 37 64.06 8.19 -5.13
CA ILE A 37 64.96 9.31 -5.49
C ILE A 37 65.85 9.65 -4.30
N ALA A 38 65.31 9.76 -3.10
CA ALA A 38 66.11 10.03 -1.90
C ALA A 38 67.19 8.97 -1.68
N ARG A 39 66.88 7.70 -1.93
CA ARG A 39 67.86 6.61 -1.87
C ARG A 39 68.94 6.70 -2.94
N ALA A 40 68.58 7.13 -4.16
CA ALA A 40 69.55 7.20 -5.29
C ALA A 40 70.53 8.40 -5.19
N ILE A 41 70.09 9.51 -4.59
CA ILE A 41 70.85 10.77 -4.62
C ILE A 41 71.60 11.00 -3.28
N LEU A 42 71.03 10.61 -2.15
CA LEU A 42 71.63 10.93 -0.84
C LEU A 42 72.35 9.69 -0.27
N THR A 43 73.71 9.64 -0.57
CA THR A 43 74.61 8.56 -0.10
C THR A 43 74.52 8.26 1.40
N PRO A 44 74.50 9.26 2.31
CA PRO A 44 74.33 8.95 3.75
C PRO A 44 72.94 8.41 4.12
N VAL A 45 71.88 8.72 3.35
CA VAL A 45 70.51 8.21 3.57
C VAL A 45 70.33 6.82 2.99
N ALA A 46 71.07 6.45 1.95
CA ALA A 46 70.99 5.11 1.33
C ALA A 46 71.45 4.01 2.28
N ALA A 47 72.36 4.32 3.20
CA ALA A 47 72.84 3.36 4.24
C ALA A 47 71.83 3.13 5.37
N THR A 48 70.88 4.04 5.58
CA THR A 48 69.89 3.98 6.66
C THR A 48 68.52 3.47 6.22
N ILE A 49 68.25 3.51 4.88
CA ILE A 49 66.97 3.03 4.32
C ILE A 49 67.10 1.59 3.86
N ASP A 50 66.50 0.68 4.59
CA ASP A 50 66.41 -0.73 4.21
C ASP A 50 65.52 -0.85 2.95
N PRO A 51 66.06 -1.49 1.85
CA PRO A 51 65.28 -1.70 0.62
C PRO A 51 64.02 -2.53 0.85
N VAL A 52 64.05 -3.46 1.77
CA VAL A 52 62.91 -4.33 2.11
C VAL A 52 61.78 -3.49 2.73
N ARG A 53 62.07 -2.64 3.70
CA ARG A 53 61.11 -1.74 4.33
C ARG A 53 60.52 -0.72 3.35
N THR A 54 61.28 -0.24 2.37
CA THR A 54 60.79 0.68 1.36
C THR A 54 59.80 -0.02 0.45
N ALA A 55 60.06 -1.28 0.07
CA ALA A 55 59.16 -2.07 -0.74
C ALA A 55 57.86 -2.44 0.04
N GLU A 56 57.96 -2.74 1.33
CA GLU A 56 56.79 -3.01 2.21
C GLU A 56 55.87 -1.78 2.32
N VAL A 57 56.43 -0.61 2.54
CA VAL A 57 55.67 0.66 2.57
C VAL A 57 55.00 0.95 1.24
N GLY A 58 55.70 0.75 0.13
CA GLY A 58 55.12 0.90 -1.21
C GLY A 58 53.95 -0.07 -1.44
N LEU A 59 54.15 -1.34 -1.11
CA LEU A 59 53.10 -2.37 -1.22
C LEU A 59 51.87 -2.02 -0.35
N ALA A 60 52.09 -1.61 0.90
CA ALA A 60 51.03 -1.21 1.82
C ALA A 60 50.22 -0.02 1.28
N LEU A 61 50.88 0.97 0.67
CA LEU A 61 50.18 2.11 0.06
C LEU A 61 49.37 1.72 -1.17
N VAL A 62 49.89 0.83 -2.01
CA VAL A 62 49.17 0.30 -3.19
C VAL A 62 47.95 -0.48 -2.74
N LEU A 63 48.09 -1.41 -1.77
CA LEU A 63 46.97 -2.18 -1.23
C LEU A 63 45.92 -1.27 -0.60
N THR A 64 46.35 -0.25 0.15
CA THR A 64 45.43 0.74 0.73
C THR A 64 44.64 1.50 -0.34
N GLY A 65 45.29 1.89 -1.44
CA GLY A 65 44.65 2.52 -2.59
C GLY A 65 43.62 1.64 -3.27
N ILE A 66 43.92 0.34 -3.44
CA ILE A 66 43.00 -0.64 -4.01
C ILE A 66 41.77 -0.84 -3.10
N ILE A 67 41.98 -1.05 -1.80
CA ILE A 67 40.93 -1.25 -0.82
C ILE A 67 39.99 -0.02 -0.75
N SER A 68 40.60 1.19 -0.72
CA SER A 68 39.85 2.44 -0.68
C SER A 68 39.01 2.66 -1.94
N THR A 69 39.57 2.36 -3.12
CA THR A 69 38.84 2.46 -4.40
C THR A 69 37.70 1.47 -4.49
N TYR A 70 37.94 0.20 -4.08
CA TYR A 70 36.92 -0.83 -4.06
C TYR A 70 35.82 -0.52 -3.06
N GLY A 71 36.16 -0.13 -1.83
CA GLY A 71 35.20 0.26 -0.79
C GLY A 71 34.34 1.45 -1.22
N SER A 72 34.92 2.49 -1.80
CA SER A 72 34.19 3.65 -2.35
C SER A 72 33.23 3.25 -3.47
N SER A 73 33.67 2.34 -4.36
CA SER A 73 32.82 1.80 -5.43
C SER A 73 31.63 1.02 -4.86
N MET A 74 31.88 0.15 -3.90
CA MET A 74 30.82 -0.66 -3.26
C MET A 74 29.80 0.21 -2.52
N ILE A 75 30.25 1.18 -1.75
CA ILE A 75 29.36 2.13 -1.04
C ILE A 75 28.55 2.97 -2.04
N SER A 76 29.17 3.40 -3.16
CA SER A 76 28.45 4.16 -4.18
C SER A 76 27.38 3.33 -4.90
N THR A 77 27.65 2.04 -5.12
CA THR A 77 26.69 1.10 -5.73
C THR A 77 25.52 0.84 -4.77
N LEU A 78 25.80 0.52 -3.50
CA LEU A 78 24.76 0.32 -2.47
C LEU A 78 23.89 1.57 -2.27
N ARG A 79 24.50 2.77 -2.28
CA ARG A 79 23.74 4.03 -2.21
C ARG A 79 22.89 4.27 -3.45
N ARG A 80 23.38 3.90 -4.65
CA ARG A 80 22.59 3.98 -5.89
C ARG A 80 21.43 3.03 -5.87
N GLU A 81 21.61 1.80 -5.41
CA GLU A 81 20.54 0.81 -5.23
C GLU A 81 19.53 1.29 -4.19
N ALA A 82 19.97 1.75 -3.02
CA ALA A 82 19.09 2.33 -2.00
C ALA A 82 18.33 3.57 -2.49
N ASN A 83 18.92 4.39 -3.36
CA ASN A 83 18.27 5.55 -3.97
C ASN A 83 17.34 5.15 -5.14
N ARG A 84 17.66 4.09 -5.90
CA ARG A 84 16.78 3.54 -6.93
C ARG A 84 15.48 2.98 -6.33
N VAL A 85 15.57 2.29 -5.21
CA VAL A 85 14.38 1.82 -4.46
C VAL A 85 13.50 2.99 -3.98
N LYS A 86 14.05 4.20 -3.85
CA LYS A 86 13.30 5.42 -3.48
C LYS A 86 12.75 6.20 -4.68
N GLN A 87 12.98 5.76 -5.90
CA GLN A 87 12.48 6.42 -7.11
C GLN A 87 11.77 5.40 -8.00
N LEU A 88 10.49 5.67 -8.26
CA LEU A 88 9.66 4.92 -9.20
C LEU A 88 9.32 5.86 -10.36
N GLY A 89 10.07 5.78 -11.45
CA GLY A 89 9.90 6.66 -12.59
C GLY A 89 9.99 8.14 -12.21
N ARG A 90 8.88 8.89 -12.36
CA ARG A 90 8.75 10.31 -12.03
C ARG A 90 8.38 10.60 -10.57
N TYR A 91 8.31 9.55 -9.73
CA TYR A 91 7.83 9.64 -8.36
C TYR A 91 8.95 9.35 -7.38
N ARG A 92 8.99 10.12 -6.30
CA ARG A 92 9.91 9.93 -5.19
C ARG A 92 9.15 9.34 -4.01
N LEU A 93 9.55 8.15 -3.55
CA LEU A 93 9.01 7.56 -2.33
C LEU A 93 9.50 8.34 -1.09
N LYS A 94 8.59 8.60 -0.15
CA LYS A 94 8.89 9.31 1.11
C LYS A 94 8.85 8.39 2.31
N ARG A 95 7.66 7.89 2.67
CA ARG A 95 7.47 7.00 3.82
C ARG A 95 6.43 5.92 3.50
N GLU A 96 6.50 4.82 4.18
CA GLU A 96 5.47 3.78 4.11
C GLU A 96 4.20 4.26 4.81
N LEU A 97 3.06 4.09 4.15
CA LEU A 97 1.73 4.38 4.69
C LEU A 97 1.06 3.13 5.24
N GLY A 98 1.37 1.97 4.68
CA GLY A 98 0.84 0.70 5.10
C GLY A 98 1.38 -0.47 4.30
N CYS A 99 1.25 -1.66 4.88
CA CYS A 99 1.65 -2.92 4.28
C CYS A 99 0.46 -3.88 4.34
N GLY A 100 0.13 -4.49 3.21
CA GLY A 100 -0.95 -5.47 3.10
C GLY A 100 -0.51 -6.76 2.40
N GLY A 101 -1.44 -7.70 2.28
CA GLY A 101 -1.17 -8.98 1.62
C GLY A 101 -0.65 -8.86 0.20
N MET A 102 -1.05 -7.84 -0.55
CA MET A 102 -0.71 -7.64 -1.97
C MET A 102 0.51 -6.75 -2.20
N GLY A 103 0.97 -5.99 -1.20
CA GLY A 103 2.08 -5.07 -1.41
C GLY A 103 2.21 -4.02 -0.33
N GLN A 104 3.01 -3.02 -0.62
CA GLN A 104 3.27 -1.88 0.25
C GLN A 104 2.72 -0.61 -0.39
N VAL A 105 2.10 0.24 0.43
CA VAL A 105 1.64 1.57 0.02
C VAL A 105 2.58 2.60 0.62
N HIS A 106 3.13 3.46 -0.23
CA HIS A 106 4.04 4.53 0.16
C HIS A 106 3.44 5.89 -0.13
N LEU A 107 3.67 6.85 0.76
CA LEU A 107 3.55 8.25 0.41
C LEU A 107 4.67 8.59 -0.57
N GLY A 108 4.29 9.13 -1.71
CA GLY A 108 5.20 9.59 -2.73
C GLY A 108 4.95 11.05 -3.09
N GLU A 109 5.82 11.59 -3.93
CA GLU A 109 5.69 12.93 -4.49
C GLU A 109 6.09 12.90 -5.97
N HIS A 110 5.25 13.46 -6.82
CA HIS A 110 5.60 13.67 -8.23
C HIS A 110 6.73 14.70 -8.31
N GLN A 111 7.88 14.32 -8.91
CA GLN A 111 9.12 15.13 -8.83
C GLN A 111 9.00 16.54 -9.40
N LEU A 112 8.25 16.70 -10.50
CA LEU A 112 8.09 17.99 -11.16
C LEU A 112 6.91 18.79 -10.56
N LEU A 113 5.74 18.17 -10.40
CA LEU A 113 4.55 18.85 -9.90
C LEU A 113 4.56 19.11 -8.40
N LYS A 114 5.45 18.44 -7.65
CA LYS A 114 5.53 18.50 -6.18
C LYS A 114 4.21 18.08 -5.48
N ARG A 115 3.35 17.38 -6.22
CA ARG A 115 2.05 16.89 -5.73
C ARG A 115 2.26 15.59 -4.94
N PRO A 116 1.73 15.49 -3.71
CA PRO A 116 1.74 14.24 -2.97
C PRO A 116 0.84 13.21 -3.66
N CYS A 117 1.24 11.94 -3.61
CA CYS A 117 0.51 10.80 -4.14
C CYS A 117 0.72 9.58 -3.25
N ALA A 118 -0.17 8.62 -3.34
CA ALA A 118 0.01 7.29 -2.76
C ALA A 118 0.48 6.33 -3.86
N ILE A 119 1.50 5.52 -3.56
CA ILE A 119 2.09 4.59 -4.53
C ILE A 119 2.01 3.20 -3.94
N LYS A 120 1.24 2.34 -4.59
CA LYS A 120 1.14 0.93 -4.21
C LYS A 120 2.11 0.11 -5.05
N VAL A 121 3.03 -0.54 -4.37
CA VAL A 121 4.05 -1.41 -4.96
C VAL A 121 3.65 -2.86 -4.71
N ILE A 122 3.47 -3.62 -5.77
CA ILE A 122 3.06 -5.03 -5.70
C ILE A 122 4.31 -5.89 -5.45
N ARG A 123 4.26 -6.78 -4.47
CA ARG A 123 5.42 -7.63 -4.11
C ARG A 123 5.81 -8.55 -5.26
N PRO A 124 7.11 -8.66 -5.59
CA PRO A 124 7.61 -9.69 -6.51
C PRO A 124 7.19 -11.09 -6.02
N GLY A 125 6.72 -11.93 -6.95
CA GLY A 125 6.29 -13.30 -6.63
C GLY A 125 4.80 -13.47 -6.31
N GLN A 126 4.02 -12.39 -6.20
CA GLN A 126 2.54 -12.49 -6.16
C GLN A 126 1.92 -12.59 -7.56
N VAL A 127 2.63 -12.15 -8.58
CA VAL A 127 2.26 -12.34 -9.98
C VAL A 127 2.88 -13.65 -10.45
N ILE A 128 2.06 -14.70 -10.53
CA ILE A 128 2.52 -16.07 -10.80
C ILE A 128 2.82 -16.26 -12.28
N ASP A 129 2.17 -15.55 -13.19
CA ASP A 129 2.36 -15.66 -14.63
C ASP A 129 2.06 -14.35 -15.39
N ARG A 130 2.43 -14.33 -16.68
CA ARG A 130 2.17 -13.19 -17.59
C ARG A 130 0.67 -12.92 -17.79
N ALA A 131 -0.16 -13.95 -17.73
CA ALA A 131 -1.60 -13.79 -17.92
C ALA A 131 -2.26 -13.13 -16.72
N ALA A 132 -1.80 -13.45 -15.50
CA ALA A 132 -2.22 -12.77 -14.27
C ALA A 132 -1.82 -11.29 -14.28
N LEU A 133 -0.60 -10.98 -14.73
CA LEU A 133 -0.16 -9.59 -14.87
C LEU A 133 -1.01 -8.81 -15.89
N ALA A 134 -1.28 -9.37 -17.04
CA ALA A 134 -2.09 -8.73 -18.08
C ALA A 134 -3.55 -8.50 -17.63
N ARG A 135 -4.13 -9.41 -16.82
CA ARG A 135 -5.44 -9.20 -16.19
C ARG A 135 -5.40 -8.05 -15.19
N PHE A 136 -4.39 -8.04 -14.32
CA PHE A 136 -4.20 -6.97 -13.35
C PHE A 136 -4.03 -5.59 -14.00
N GLU A 137 -3.20 -5.48 -15.03
CA GLU A 137 -3.03 -4.24 -15.82
C GLU A 137 -4.35 -3.78 -16.43
N ARG A 138 -5.16 -4.70 -16.96
CA ARG A 138 -6.48 -4.38 -17.51
C ARG A 138 -7.43 -3.86 -16.42
N GLU A 139 -7.42 -4.45 -15.23
CA GLU A 139 -8.24 -4.01 -14.09
C GLU A 139 -7.82 -2.60 -13.62
N VAL A 140 -6.51 -2.35 -13.52
CA VAL A 140 -5.99 -1.00 -13.20
C VAL A 140 -6.41 -0.01 -14.27
N GLN A 141 -6.31 -0.35 -15.56
CA GLN A 141 -6.73 0.51 -16.67
C GLN A 141 -8.24 0.80 -16.62
N THR A 142 -9.07 -0.21 -16.34
CA THR A 142 -10.51 -0.02 -16.20
C THR A 142 -10.84 0.84 -14.98
N THR A 143 -10.19 0.60 -13.85
CA THR A 143 -10.36 1.43 -12.65
C THR A 143 -9.94 2.88 -12.89
N ALA A 144 -8.88 3.11 -13.68
CA ALA A 144 -8.42 4.46 -14.02
C ALA A 144 -9.40 5.23 -14.94
N GLN A 145 -10.38 4.55 -15.54
CA GLN A 145 -11.45 5.19 -16.33
C GLN A 145 -12.61 5.65 -15.46
N LEU A 146 -12.72 5.17 -14.20
CA LEU A 146 -13.74 5.61 -13.28
C LEU A 146 -13.50 7.07 -12.88
N SER A 147 -14.55 7.87 -12.92
CA SER A 147 -14.50 9.32 -12.71
C SER A 147 -15.30 9.79 -11.51
N HIS A 148 -16.04 8.88 -10.86
CA HIS A 148 -16.92 9.24 -9.75
C HIS A 148 -16.14 9.86 -8.59
N TRP A 149 -16.70 10.91 -7.99
CA TRP A 149 -16.09 11.66 -6.89
C TRP A 149 -15.67 10.78 -5.70
N ASN A 150 -16.39 9.69 -5.47
CA ASN A 150 -16.15 8.75 -4.36
C ASN A 150 -15.29 7.53 -4.76
N THR A 151 -14.76 7.48 -5.97
CA THR A 151 -13.77 6.49 -6.41
C THR A 151 -12.37 7.08 -6.28
N ILE A 152 -11.38 6.27 -5.91
CA ILE A 152 -9.97 6.68 -5.89
C ILE A 152 -9.48 6.98 -7.31
N GLU A 153 -8.85 8.13 -7.50
CA GLU A 153 -8.26 8.50 -8.77
C GLU A 153 -6.89 7.85 -8.95
N ILE A 154 -6.71 7.08 -10.02
CA ILE A 154 -5.42 6.50 -10.40
C ILE A 154 -4.78 7.43 -11.43
N PHE A 155 -3.56 7.91 -11.12
CA PHE A 155 -2.83 8.86 -11.96
C PHE A 155 -1.92 8.19 -12.98
N ASP A 156 -1.31 7.05 -12.59
CA ASP A 156 -0.26 6.41 -13.38
C ASP A 156 -0.04 4.97 -12.91
N TYR A 157 0.57 4.16 -13.76
CA TYR A 157 1.05 2.83 -13.39
C TYR A 157 2.31 2.49 -14.19
N GLY A 158 3.08 1.53 -13.74
CA GLY A 158 4.30 1.12 -14.42
C GLY A 158 5.00 -0.05 -13.77
N HIS A 159 6.16 -0.36 -14.36
CA HIS A 159 7.08 -1.38 -13.85
C HIS A 159 8.40 -0.75 -13.45
N THR A 160 9.02 -1.28 -12.41
CA THR A 160 10.41 -1.00 -12.09
C THR A 160 11.36 -1.78 -13.01
N ASP A 161 12.65 -1.43 -13.01
CA ASP A 161 13.67 -2.13 -13.81
C ASP A 161 13.78 -3.63 -13.48
N ASP A 162 13.39 -4.04 -12.27
CA ASP A 162 13.35 -5.43 -11.82
C ASP A 162 12.01 -6.13 -12.09
N GLY A 163 11.09 -5.45 -12.80
CA GLY A 163 9.78 -5.99 -13.18
C GLY A 163 8.71 -5.90 -12.09
N THR A 164 8.99 -5.22 -10.97
CA THR A 164 7.99 -4.99 -9.92
C THR A 164 6.93 -4.00 -10.42
N PHE A 165 5.66 -4.38 -10.37
CA PHE A 165 4.55 -3.52 -10.77
C PHE A 165 4.21 -2.50 -9.67
N TYR A 166 3.88 -1.27 -10.06
CA TYR A 166 3.35 -0.25 -9.18
C TYR A 166 2.26 0.57 -9.85
N TYR A 167 1.37 1.14 -9.07
CA TYR A 167 0.46 2.18 -9.52
C TYR A 167 0.41 3.36 -8.54
N VAL A 168 0.09 4.52 -9.10
CA VAL A 168 0.09 5.81 -8.42
C VAL A 168 -1.32 6.33 -8.37
N MET A 169 -1.76 6.70 -7.18
CA MET A 169 -3.12 7.18 -6.93
C MET A 169 -3.12 8.45 -6.08
N GLU A 170 -4.27 9.10 -6.01
CA GLU A 170 -4.43 10.27 -5.14
C GLU A 170 -4.08 9.91 -3.67
N TYR A 171 -3.35 10.81 -3.02
CA TYR A 171 -3.10 10.70 -1.59
C TYR A 171 -4.26 11.33 -0.84
N MET A 172 -4.94 10.53 -0.03
CA MET A 172 -6.08 10.98 0.76
C MET A 172 -5.69 11.18 2.21
N ARG A 173 -6.16 12.28 2.79
CA ARG A 173 -6.08 12.56 4.22
C ARG A 173 -7.36 12.11 4.88
N GLY A 174 -7.27 11.26 5.86
CA GLY A 174 -8.43 10.67 6.51
C GLY A 174 -8.12 9.33 7.16
N LEU A 175 -9.16 8.60 7.47
CA LEU A 175 -9.10 7.28 8.08
C LEU A 175 -9.86 6.26 7.23
N SER A 176 -9.38 5.03 7.20
CA SER A 176 -10.23 3.94 6.73
C SER A 176 -11.42 3.75 7.68
N LEU A 177 -12.54 3.25 7.17
CA LEU A 177 -13.69 2.95 8.03
C LEU A 177 -13.35 1.88 9.09
N ALA A 178 -12.34 1.02 8.80
CA ALA A 178 -11.81 0.09 9.78
C ALA A 178 -11.09 0.81 10.93
N ASP A 179 -10.23 1.79 10.60
CA ASP A 179 -9.51 2.59 11.60
C ASP A 179 -10.46 3.49 12.37
N LEU A 180 -11.47 4.04 11.70
CA LEU A 180 -12.48 4.89 12.31
C LEU A 180 -13.22 4.14 13.43
N VAL A 181 -13.71 2.93 13.14
CA VAL A 181 -14.42 2.11 14.14
C VAL A 181 -13.46 1.60 15.22
N ARG A 182 -12.26 1.17 14.85
CA ARG A 182 -11.26 0.68 15.81
C ARG A 182 -10.87 1.74 16.84
N ARG A 183 -10.76 3.01 16.43
CA ARG A 183 -10.34 4.11 17.31
C ARG A 183 -11.49 4.73 18.08
N TYR A 184 -12.65 4.87 17.44
CA TYR A 184 -13.76 5.68 17.96
C TYR A 184 -15.05 4.88 18.17
N GLY A 185 -15.00 3.55 18.02
CA GLY A 185 -16.14 2.66 18.23
C GLY A 185 -17.18 2.71 17.11
N PRO A 186 -18.32 2.06 17.35
CA PRO A 186 -19.44 2.02 16.41
C PRO A 186 -19.92 3.43 16.04
N GLN A 187 -20.38 3.57 14.79
CA GLN A 187 -20.83 4.84 14.24
C GLN A 187 -22.35 5.00 14.37
N SER A 188 -22.82 6.23 14.37
CA SER A 188 -24.28 6.51 14.38
C SER A 188 -24.95 6.02 13.09
N ALA A 189 -26.25 5.76 13.15
CA ALA A 189 -27.06 5.37 11.99
C ALA A 189 -26.94 6.38 10.86
N GLY A 190 -27.08 7.69 11.14
CA GLY A 190 -26.98 8.71 10.12
C GLY A 190 -25.60 8.81 9.47
N ARG A 191 -24.50 8.64 10.24
CA ARG A 191 -23.14 8.65 9.67
C ARG A 191 -22.89 7.41 8.82
N THR A 192 -23.40 6.27 9.27
CA THR A 192 -23.33 5.02 8.49
C THR A 192 -24.07 5.14 7.17
N ILE A 193 -25.31 5.66 7.17
CA ILE A 193 -26.08 5.93 5.95
C ILE A 193 -25.31 6.86 5.02
N HIS A 194 -24.68 7.91 5.56
CA HIS A 194 -23.88 8.87 4.79
C HIS A 194 -22.70 8.20 4.06
N PHE A 195 -21.94 7.33 4.73
CA PHE A 195 -20.84 6.59 4.11
C PHE A 195 -21.34 5.59 3.06
N LEU A 196 -22.38 4.82 3.40
CA LEU A 196 -22.92 3.80 2.50
C LEU A 196 -23.51 4.41 1.22
N GLY A 197 -24.27 5.50 1.35
CA GLY A 197 -24.85 6.19 0.20
C GLY A 197 -23.80 6.64 -0.82
N GLN A 198 -22.71 7.26 -0.35
CA GLN A 198 -21.59 7.66 -1.20
C GLN A 198 -20.89 6.43 -1.84
N THR A 199 -20.71 5.35 -1.07
CA THR A 199 -20.09 4.12 -1.58
C THR A 199 -20.96 3.45 -2.63
N CYS A 200 -22.29 3.45 -2.47
CA CYS A 200 -23.21 2.92 -3.46
C CYS A 200 -23.08 3.61 -4.82
N TRP A 201 -22.94 4.95 -4.85
CA TRP A 201 -22.79 5.68 -6.11
C TRP A 201 -21.46 5.36 -6.80
N ALA A 202 -20.36 5.21 -6.04
CA ALA A 202 -19.08 4.77 -6.58
C ALA A 202 -19.15 3.34 -7.16
N LEU A 203 -19.84 2.44 -6.47
CA LEU A 203 -20.05 1.07 -6.95
C LEU A 203 -20.96 1.03 -8.18
N GLN A 204 -21.97 1.90 -8.26
CA GLN A 204 -22.86 1.96 -9.42
C GLN A 204 -22.07 2.28 -10.70
N GLU A 205 -21.23 3.33 -10.68
CA GLU A 205 -20.37 3.63 -11.84
C GLU A 205 -19.48 2.43 -12.21
N ALA A 206 -18.86 1.79 -11.22
CA ALA A 206 -18.00 0.64 -11.48
C ALA A 206 -18.78 -0.53 -12.12
N HIS A 207 -19.98 -0.83 -11.62
CA HIS A 207 -20.84 -1.89 -12.17
C HIS A 207 -21.31 -1.56 -13.59
N ASP A 208 -21.60 -0.30 -13.89
CA ASP A 208 -21.98 0.17 -15.24
C ASP A 208 -20.82 -0.02 -16.24
N HIS A 209 -19.57 0.00 -15.77
CA HIS A 209 -18.37 -0.34 -16.55
C HIS A 209 -18.01 -1.84 -16.51
N GLY A 210 -18.89 -2.68 -15.94
CA GLY A 210 -18.67 -4.13 -15.84
C GLY A 210 -17.62 -4.54 -14.80
N LEU A 211 -17.22 -3.64 -13.90
CA LEU A 211 -16.22 -3.88 -12.86
C LEU A 211 -16.92 -4.22 -11.53
N ILE A 212 -16.62 -5.39 -10.98
CA ILE A 212 -17.08 -5.84 -9.66
C ILE A 212 -15.90 -5.68 -8.69
N HIS A 213 -16.15 -5.11 -7.50
CA HIS A 213 -15.07 -4.80 -6.53
C HIS A 213 -14.45 -6.04 -5.88
N ARG A 214 -15.25 -7.03 -5.51
CA ARG A 214 -14.87 -8.36 -4.99
C ARG A 214 -14.13 -8.41 -3.63
N ASP A 215 -13.55 -7.32 -3.16
CA ASP A 215 -12.87 -7.23 -1.84
C ASP A 215 -13.35 -6.00 -1.05
N LEU A 216 -14.67 -5.79 -1.04
CA LEU A 216 -15.26 -4.68 -0.31
C LEU A 216 -15.21 -4.96 1.19
N LYS A 217 -14.56 -4.07 1.94
CA LYS A 217 -14.35 -4.16 3.39
C LYS A 217 -14.09 -2.78 3.98
N PRO A 218 -14.24 -2.59 5.30
CA PRO A 218 -14.03 -1.29 5.94
C PRO A 218 -12.63 -0.69 5.70
N ALA A 219 -11.61 -1.52 5.49
CA ALA A 219 -10.25 -1.05 5.20
C ALA A 219 -10.10 -0.44 3.80
N ASN A 220 -10.97 -0.79 2.85
CA ASN A 220 -10.94 -0.32 1.47
C ASN A 220 -11.89 0.87 1.22
N ILE A 221 -12.50 1.42 2.27
CA ILE A 221 -13.36 2.59 2.22
C ILE A 221 -12.79 3.64 3.18
N PHE A 222 -12.49 4.83 2.68
CA PHE A 222 -11.93 5.92 3.49
C PHE A 222 -12.98 6.99 3.74
N ALA A 223 -12.97 7.53 4.97
CA ALA A 223 -13.56 8.81 5.33
C ALA A 223 -12.46 9.87 5.21
N ALA A 224 -12.53 10.68 4.17
CA ALA A 224 -11.47 11.60 3.79
C ALA A 224 -11.87 13.06 3.93
N LYS A 225 -10.87 13.95 4.05
CA LYS A 225 -11.00 15.39 3.85
C LYS A 225 -10.67 15.73 2.41
N ARG A 226 -11.59 16.36 1.68
CA ARG A 226 -11.36 16.83 0.31
C ARG A 226 -12.00 18.22 0.11
N GLY A 227 -11.23 19.18 -0.40
CA GLY A 227 -11.75 20.53 -0.67
C GLY A 227 -12.35 21.23 0.56
N GLY A 228 -11.84 20.95 1.78
CA GLY A 228 -12.40 21.48 3.02
C GLY A 228 -13.60 20.73 3.58
N VAL A 229 -14.11 19.71 2.85
CA VAL A 229 -15.25 18.88 3.27
C VAL A 229 -14.74 17.60 3.91
N PHE A 230 -15.31 17.22 5.05
CA PHE A 230 -15.01 15.98 5.78
C PHE A 230 -16.01 14.87 5.48
N ASP A 231 -15.65 13.63 5.82
CA ASP A 231 -16.43 12.42 5.55
C ASP A 231 -16.80 12.23 4.08
N VAL A 232 -15.91 12.73 3.18
CA VAL A 232 -15.96 12.35 1.76
C VAL A 232 -15.50 10.91 1.67
N THR A 233 -16.39 10.03 1.27
CA THR A 233 -16.07 8.60 1.12
C THR A 233 -15.22 8.38 -0.12
N LYS A 234 -14.15 7.59 -0.01
CA LYS A 234 -13.32 7.15 -1.13
C LYS A 234 -13.19 5.64 -1.13
N LEU A 235 -13.55 5.03 -2.25
CA LEU A 235 -13.47 3.59 -2.47
C LEU A 235 -12.16 3.23 -3.18
N PHE A 236 -11.42 2.27 -2.59
CA PHE A 236 -10.09 1.82 -3.03
C PHE A 236 -10.09 0.38 -3.50
N ASP A 237 -9.04 0.01 -4.23
CA ASP A 237 -8.63 -1.38 -4.51
C ASP A 237 -9.71 -2.24 -5.20
N PHE A 238 -10.27 -1.75 -6.29
CA PHE A 238 -11.15 -2.54 -7.15
C PHE A 238 -10.44 -3.80 -7.67
N GLY A 239 -11.06 -4.95 -7.48
CA GLY A 239 -10.78 -6.20 -8.22
C GLY A 239 -9.37 -6.78 -8.20
N LEU A 240 -8.39 -6.09 -7.63
CA LEU A 240 -6.97 -6.44 -7.65
C LEU A 240 -6.64 -7.81 -6.98
N VAL A 241 -7.65 -8.52 -6.48
CA VAL A 241 -7.50 -9.82 -5.79
C VAL A 241 -7.31 -10.99 -6.76
N LEU A 242 -7.62 -10.83 -8.05
CA LEU A 242 -7.60 -11.93 -9.02
C LEU A 242 -6.23 -12.17 -9.67
N LEU A 243 -5.17 -12.20 -8.89
CA LEU A 243 -3.90 -12.77 -9.33
C LEU A 243 -3.92 -14.31 -9.35
N ARG A 244 -5.04 -14.95 -8.99
CA ARG A 244 -5.28 -16.40 -9.12
C ARG A 244 -6.25 -16.65 -10.26
N GLY A 245 -5.89 -17.59 -11.16
CA GLY A 245 -6.61 -17.87 -12.40
C GLY A 245 -8.10 -18.13 -12.22
N GLU A 246 -8.89 -17.68 -13.18
CA GLU A 246 -10.26 -18.18 -13.38
C GLU A 246 -10.16 -19.71 -13.62
N GLY A 247 -10.59 -20.50 -12.62
CA GLY A 247 -10.53 -21.96 -12.69
C GLY A 247 -9.84 -22.63 -11.51
N ASP A 248 -9.02 -21.92 -10.73
CA ASP A 248 -8.56 -22.44 -9.44
C ASP A 248 -9.74 -22.40 -8.47
N ASN A 249 -10.48 -23.51 -8.41
CA ASN A 249 -11.47 -23.72 -7.38
C ASN A 249 -10.83 -23.35 -6.04
N PHE A 250 -11.40 -22.36 -5.37
CA PHE A 250 -11.02 -21.92 -4.04
C PHE A 250 -10.84 -23.13 -3.07
N LEU A 251 -11.59 -24.20 -3.29
CA LEU A 251 -11.50 -25.47 -2.59
C LEU A 251 -10.21 -26.25 -2.89
N SER A 252 -9.58 -26.07 -4.06
CA SER A 252 -8.33 -26.78 -4.39
C SER A 252 -7.13 -26.25 -3.60
N VAL A 253 -7.15 -24.98 -3.20
CA VAL A 253 -6.12 -24.35 -2.36
C VAL A 253 -6.18 -24.85 -0.90
N LEU A 254 -7.37 -25.20 -0.41
CA LEU A 254 -7.58 -25.73 0.93
C LEU A 254 -7.14 -27.19 1.07
N GLY A 255 -7.14 -27.96 -0.04
CA GLY A 255 -6.77 -29.38 -0.04
C GLY A 255 -5.27 -29.68 0.14
N HIS A 256 -4.40 -28.68 0.04
CA HIS A 256 -2.96 -28.88 0.08
C HIS A 256 -2.27 -28.44 1.39
N GLY A 257 -3.02 -28.32 2.49
CA GLY A 257 -2.42 -28.04 3.82
C GLY A 257 -1.60 -26.73 3.89
N ALA A 258 -1.91 -25.77 3.04
CA ALA A 258 -1.12 -24.56 2.92
C ALA A 258 -1.38 -23.61 4.09
N THR A 259 -0.38 -23.43 4.92
CA THR A 259 -0.19 -22.29 5.85
C THR A 259 0.03 -20.97 5.13
N THR A 260 -0.41 -20.85 3.85
CA THR A 260 -0.28 -19.60 3.10
C THR A 260 -1.32 -18.60 3.61
N PRO A 261 -0.90 -17.35 3.94
CA PRO A 261 -1.82 -16.31 4.35
C PRO A 261 -2.89 -16.11 3.26
N PHE A 262 -4.13 -16.24 3.64
CA PHE A 262 -5.28 -16.04 2.78
C PHE A 262 -5.26 -14.62 2.22
N ALA A 263 -5.18 -14.47 0.89
CA ALA A 263 -5.23 -13.16 0.23
C ALA A 263 -6.69 -12.71 0.12
N GLY A 264 -7.18 -12.04 1.14
CA GLY A 264 -8.55 -11.51 1.29
C GLY A 264 -9.03 -11.71 2.71
N SER A 265 -9.87 -10.80 3.19
CA SER A 265 -10.50 -10.96 4.51
C SER A 265 -11.81 -11.73 4.33
N PRO A 266 -11.97 -12.96 4.84
CA PRO A 266 -13.22 -13.71 4.70
C PRO A 266 -14.39 -13.06 5.44
N LEU A 267 -14.12 -12.09 6.33
CA LEU A 267 -15.10 -11.45 7.21
C LEU A 267 -16.24 -10.70 6.50
N TYR A 268 -16.03 -10.34 5.22
CA TYR A 268 -17.01 -9.57 4.42
C TYR A 268 -17.34 -10.24 3.09
N MET A 269 -16.89 -11.46 2.90
CA MET A 269 -17.07 -12.24 1.67
C MET A 269 -18.53 -12.62 1.46
N SER A 270 -19.01 -12.55 0.23
CA SER A 270 -20.38 -13.03 -0.07
C SER A 270 -20.49 -14.56 -0.07
N PRO A 271 -21.68 -15.13 0.15
CA PRO A 271 -21.91 -16.58 0.08
C PRO A 271 -21.38 -17.21 -1.19
N GLU A 272 -21.68 -16.62 -2.35
CA GLU A 272 -21.25 -17.09 -3.67
C GLU A 272 -19.73 -17.03 -3.85
N GLN A 273 -19.05 -16.03 -3.27
CA GLN A 273 -17.58 -16.00 -3.22
C GLN A 273 -17.03 -17.13 -2.36
N ALA A 274 -17.64 -17.36 -1.19
CA ALA A 274 -17.20 -18.39 -0.25
C ALA A 274 -17.26 -19.81 -0.85
N ILE A 275 -18.20 -20.07 -1.75
CA ILE A 275 -18.38 -21.37 -2.40
C ILE A 275 -17.86 -21.42 -3.85
N GLY A 276 -17.23 -20.35 -4.35
CA GLY A 276 -16.60 -20.31 -5.66
C GLY A 276 -17.58 -20.27 -6.85
N MET A 277 -18.76 -19.70 -6.67
CA MET A 277 -19.73 -19.49 -7.74
C MET A 277 -19.39 -18.26 -8.59
N LYS A 278 -20.04 -18.15 -9.74
CA LYS A 278 -19.95 -16.96 -10.59
C LYS A 278 -20.49 -15.74 -9.84
N LEU A 279 -19.70 -14.65 -9.87
CA LEU A 279 -20.02 -13.41 -9.19
C LEU A 279 -20.71 -12.41 -10.11
N ASP A 280 -21.58 -11.60 -9.52
CA ASP A 280 -22.12 -10.39 -10.11
C ASP A 280 -22.08 -9.22 -9.11
N GLY A 281 -22.58 -8.04 -9.50
CA GLY A 281 -22.55 -6.84 -8.65
C GLY A 281 -23.25 -6.99 -7.30
N ARG A 282 -24.16 -7.97 -7.15
CA ARG A 282 -24.86 -8.23 -5.89
C ARG A 282 -23.95 -8.85 -4.81
N SER A 283 -22.77 -9.36 -5.20
CA SER A 283 -21.72 -9.76 -4.27
C SER A 283 -21.17 -8.56 -3.50
N ASP A 284 -20.96 -7.43 -4.19
CA ASP A 284 -20.52 -6.19 -3.55
C ASP A 284 -21.58 -5.60 -2.62
N ILE A 285 -22.87 -5.76 -2.96
CA ILE A 285 -24.00 -5.36 -2.09
C ILE A 285 -23.99 -6.14 -0.79
N TYR A 286 -23.75 -7.45 -0.84
CA TYR A 286 -23.60 -8.27 0.36
C TYR A 286 -22.43 -7.76 1.23
N SER A 287 -21.27 -7.58 0.62
CA SER A 287 -20.06 -7.10 1.32
C SER A 287 -20.28 -5.71 1.92
N LEU A 288 -20.99 -4.81 1.21
CA LEU A 288 -21.35 -3.49 1.73
C LEU A 288 -22.33 -3.58 2.92
N GLY A 289 -23.25 -4.55 2.89
CA GLY A 289 -24.09 -4.90 4.05
C GLY A 289 -23.24 -5.32 5.26
N GLY A 290 -22.18 -6.11 5.03
CA GLY A 290 -21.21 -6.49 6.06
C GLY A 290 -20.42 -5.28 6.61
N VAL A 291 -20.05 -4.34 5.75
CA VAL A 291 -19.42 -3.06 6.16
C VAL A 291 -20.40 -2.24 7.02
N ALA A 292 -21.66 -2.14 6.63
CA ALA A 292 -22.70 -1.46 7.40
C ALA A 292 -22.86 -2.06 8.79
N TYR A 293 -22.93 -3.38 8.86
CA TYR A 293 -22.99 -4.13 10.10
C TYR A 293 -21.83 -3.78 11.03
N TYR A 294 -20.60 -3.79 10.47
CA TYR A 294 -19.40 -3.43 11.23
C TYR A 294 -19.40 -1.98 11.72
N LEU A 295 -19.83 -1.04 10.89
CA LEU A 295 -19.91 0.36 11.28
C LEU A 295 -20.84 0.57 12.47
N LEU A 296 -21.96 -0.13 12.53
CA LEU A 296 -22.99 0.04 13.57
C LEU A 296 -22.71 -0.75 14.85
N THR A 297 -21.99 -1.86 14.75
CA THR A 297 -21.82 -2.81 15.87
C THR A 297 -20.37 -2.92 16.38
N GLY A 298 -19.38 -2.46 15.60
CA GLY A 298 -17.96 -2.66 15.88
C GLY A 298 -17.43 -4.06 15.58
N ARG A 299 -18.26 -4.96 15.03
CA ARG A 299 -17.92 -6.35 14.73
C ARG A 299 -18.45 -6.79 13.37
N PRO A 300 -17.79 -7.74 12.67
CA PRO A 300 -18.28 -8.28 11.40
C PRO A 300 -19.53 -9.17 11.63
N PRO A 301 -20.30 -9.47 10.58
CA PRO A 301 -21.47 -10.35 10.67
C PRO A 301 -21.16 -11.74 11.23
N PHE A 302 -19.98 -12.28 10.92
CA PHE A 302 -19.47 -13.55 11.41
C PHE A 302 -18.03 -13.43 11.86
N GLU A 303 -17.70 -14.11 12.96
CA GLU A 303 -16.36 -14.26 13.52
C GLU A 303 -16.06 -15.77 13.64
N GLY A 304 -14.77 -16.12 13.63
CA GLY A 304 -14.34 -17.50 13.77
C GLY A 304 -12.83 -17.61 13.94
N ASP A 305 -12.39 -18.74 14.46
CA ASP A 305 -10.99 -19.09 14.70
C ASP A 305 -10.23 -19.46 13.43
N SER A 306 -10.93 -19.65 12.32
CA SER A 306 -10.34 -19.93 11.01
C SER A 306 -11.09 -19.26 9.87
N ALA A 307 -10.38 -18.96 8.78
CA ALA A 307 -10.95 -18.42 7.55
C ALA A 307 -12.08 -19.34 7.01
N TRP A 308 -11.86 -20.64 7.07
CA TRP A 308 -12.84 -21.64 6.66
C TRP A 308 -14.15 -21.55 7.45
N ARG A 309 -14.06 -21.43 8.78
CA ARG A 309 -15.23 -21.31 9.66
C ARG A 309 -16.07 -20.09 9.30
N VAL A 310 -15.42 -18.95 9.06
CA VAL A 310 -16.09 -17.71 8.66
C VAL A 310 -16.75 -17.84 7.30
N MET A 311 -16.09 -18.48 6.33
CA MET A 311 -16.66 -18.72 5.00
C MET A 311 -17.88 -19.62 5.03
N VAL A 312 -17.83 -20.72 5.81
CA VAL A 312 -18.99 -21.60 6.01
C VAL A 312 -20.16 -20.83 6.64
N ALA A 313 -19.86 -19.95 7.60
CA ALA A 313 -20.88 -19.10 8.22
C ALA A 313 -21.53 -18.14 7.21
N HIS A 314 -20.71 -17.46 6.38
CA HIS A 314 -21.25 -16.64 5.29
C HIS A 314 -22.12 -17.43 4.33
N ALA A 315 -21.74 -18.66 3.99
CA ALA A 315 -22.48 -19.49 3.06
C ALA A 315 -23.80 -20.03 3.64
N LYS A 316 -23.84 -20.38 4.95
CA LYS A 316 -24.93 -21.22 5.49
C LYS A 316 -25.61 -20.66 6.74
N GLU A 317 -24.92 -19.88 7.58
CA GLU A 317 -25.50 -19.51 8.87
C GLU A 317 -26.34 -18.24 8.77
N PRO A 318 -27.46 -18.16 9.51
CA PRO A 318 -28.24 -16.93 9.58
C PRO A 318 -27.43 -15.81 10.22
N VAL A 319 -27.56 -14.60 9.70
CA VAL A 319 -26.93 -13.41 10.29
C VAL A 319 -27.73 -13.00 11.52
N THR A 320 -27.03 -12.77 12.63
CA THR A 320 -27.64 -12.19 13.83
C THR A 320 -28.01 -10.73 13.54
N PRO A 321 -29.25 -10.27 13.74
CA PRO A 321 -29.63 -8.88 13.55
C PRO A 321 -28.72 -7.92 14.32
N PRO A 322 -28.23 -6.82 13.71
CA PRO A 322 -27.29 -5.91 14.35
C PRO A 322 -27.87 -5.22 15.61
N SER A 323 -29.18 -5.08 15.71
CA SER A 323 -29.87 -4.56 16.91
C SER A 323 -29.64 -5.41 18.16
N ARG A 324 -29.31 -6.69 18.04
CA ARG A 324 -28.91 -7.54 19.16
C ARG A 324 -27.64 -7.08 19.85
N TRP A 325 -26.75 -6.44 19.11
CA TRP A 325 -25.49 -5.90 19.62
C TRP A 325 -25.59 -4.42 19.97
N ASN A 326 -26.37 -3.67 19.20
CA ASN A 326 -26.60 -2.25 19.40
C ASN A 326 -28.09 -1.92 19.25
N PRO A 327 -28.87 -1.93 20.35
CA PRO A 327 -30.31 -1.66 20.33
C PRO A 327 -30.71 -0.26 19.85
N SER A 328 -29.76 0.66 19.67
CA SER A 328 -30.05 2.00 19.15
C SER A 328 -30.18 2.06 17.63
N ILE A 329 -29.95 0.94 16.93
CA ILE A 329 -30.07 0.89 15.48
C ILE A 329 -31.56 0.92 15.09
N PRO A 330 -31.96 1.87 14.21
CA PRO A 330 -33.34 1.95 13.73
C PRO A 330 -33.73 0.71 12.93
N GLU A 331 -34.99 0.27 13.11
CA GLU A 331 -35.52 -0.94 12.44
C GLU A 331 -35.46 -0.85 10.91
N ASP A 332 -35.72 0.33 10.35
CA ASP A 332 -35.69 0.57 8.91
C ASP A 332 -34.26 0.39 8.33
N LEU A 333 -33.24 0.90 9.05
CA LEU A 333 -31.84 0.70 8.65
C LEU A 333 -31.41 -0.76 8.83
N GLU A 334 -31.82 -1.41 9.92
CA GLU A 334 -31.57 -2.83 10.13
C GLU A 334 -32.17 -3.67 8.99
N ALA A 335 -33.41 -3.37 8.58
CA ALA A 335 -34.06 -4.08 7.47
C ALA A 335 -33.28 -3.94 6.15
N VAL A 336 -32.74 -2.75 5.85
CA VAL A 336 -31.87 -2.54 4.67
C VAL A 336 -30.63 -3.43 4.75
N ILE A 337 -29.94 -3.43 5.89
CA ILE A 337 -28.71 -4.19 6.10
C ILE A 337 -28.98 -5.70 6.00
N MET A 338 -30.02 -6.19 6.66
CA MET A 338 -30.37 -7.60 6.66
C MET A 338 -30.76 -8.08 5.25
N ARG A 339 -31.41 -7.25 4.46
CA ARG A 339 -31.67 -7.54 3.05
C ARG A 339 -30.39 -7.64 2.22
N CYS A 340 -29.41 -6.75 2.42
CA CYS A 340 -28.10 -6.88 1.78
C CYS A 340 -27.41 -8.20 2.13
N LEU A 341 -27.57 -8.67 3.38
CA LEU A 341 -26.94 -9.88 3.92
C LEU A 341 -27.74 -11.16 3.65
N SER A 342 -28.79 -11.10 2.80
CA SER A 342 -29.50 -12.28 2.31
C SER A 342 -28.56 -13.25 1.60
N LYS A 343 -28.76 -14.56 1.84
CA LYS A 343 -27.87 -15.58 1.28
C LYS A 343 -28.00 -15.67 -0.24
N GLU A 344 -29.22 -15.68 -0.72
CA GLU A 344 -29.51 -15.72 -2.15
C GLU A 344 -29.34 -14.32 -2.76
N PRO A 345 -28.55 -14.16 -3.82
CA PRO A 345 -28.38 -12.88 -4.49
C PRO A 345 -29.69 -12.26 -5.01
N ALA A 346 -30.69 -13.09 -5.34
CA ALA A 346 -31.99 -12.62 -5.83
C ALA A 346 -32.80 -11.88 -4.75
N ASP A 347 -32.58 -12.16 -3.47
CA ASP A 347 -33.28 -11.53 -2.36
C ASP A 347 -32.66 -10.19 -1.94
N ARG A 348 -31.47 -9.88 -2.44
CA ARG A 348 -30.76 -8.61 -2.20
C ARG A 348 -31.35 -7.48 -3.06
N TYR A 349 -30.76 -6.30 -2.97
CA TYR A 349 -31.00 -5.22 -3.93
C TYR A 349 -30.42 -5.61 -5.29
N ALA A 350 -31.10 -5.22 -6.38
CA ALA A 350 -30.64 -5.54 -7.73
C ALA A 350 -29.39 -4.75 -8.13
N SER A 351 -29.25 -3.52 -7.61
CA SER A 351 -28.15 -2.62 -7.90
C SER A 351 -27.71 -1.81 -6.67
N PRO A 352 -26.49 -1.24 -6.66
CA PRO A 352 -26.08 -0.27 -5.65
C PRO A 352 -27.00 0.97 -5.61
N HIS A 353 -27.56 1.38 -6.75
CA HIS A 353 -28.53 2.44 -6.82
C HIS A 353 -29.79 2.13 -5.99
N ASP A 354 -30.36 0.92 -6.13
CA ASP A 354 -31.54 0.52 -5.35
C ASP A 354 -31.27 0.49 -3.86
N MET A 355 -30.08 0.06 -3.47
CA MET A 355 -29.63 0.13 -2.07
C MET A 355 -29.51 1.58 -1.58
N ALA A 356 -28.95 2.50 -2.40
CA ALA A 356 -28.85 3.93 -2.06
C ALA A 356 -30.23 4.56 -1.85
N GLU A 357 -31.20 4.24 -2.69
CA GLU A 357 -32.60 4.71 -2.53
C GLU A 357 -33.21 4.20 -1.23
N ALA A 358 -33.02 2.92 -0.91
CA ALA A 358 -33.49 2.35 0.35
C ALA A 358 -32.86 3.03 1.59
N LEU A 359 -31.53 3.30 1.54
CA LEU A 359 -30.83 4.03 2.59
C LEU A 359 -31.33 5.47 2.73
N ARG A 360 -31.66 6.14 1.60
CA ARG A 360 -32.20 7.49 1.59
C ARG A 360 -33.60 7.57 2.20
N ALA A 361 -34.37 6.48 2.10
CA ALA A 361 -35.71 6.37 2.71
C ALA A 361 -35.67 6.12 4.20
N CYS A 362 -34.52 5.76 4.80
CA CYS A 362 -34.39 5.54 6.22
C CYS A 362 -34.60 6.84 7.03
N LYS A 363 -35.18 6.71 8.22
CA LYS A 363 -35.53 7.82 9.12
C LYS A 363 -34.33 8.73 9.46
N ASP A 364 -33.17 8.14 9.64
CA ASP A 364 -31.93 8.87 9.97
C ASP A 364 -31.15 9.35 8.74
N ALA A 365 -31.68 9.18 7.53
CA ALA A 365 -31.09 9.76 6.34
C ALA A 365 -31.01 11.28 6.44
N GLY A 366 -29.83 11.85 6.13
CA GLY A 366 -29.62 13.30 6.26
C GLY A 366 -29.40 13.81 7.69
N SER A 367 -29.54 12.98 8.71
CA SER A 367 -29.24 13.37 10.09
C SER A 367 -27.74 13.63 10.35
N TRP A 368 -26.87 13.14 9.47
CA TRP A 368 -25.42 13.41 9.40
C TRP A 368 -25.12 14.21 8.13
N ASN A 369 -24.41 15.31 8.28
CA ASN A 369 -24.05 16.21 7.21
C ASN A 369 -22.59 16.69 7.34
N TYR A 370 -22.12 17.47 6.38
CA TYR A 370 -20.74 17.98 6.35
C TYR A 370 -20.39 18.88 7.53
N GLU A 371 -21.35 19.60 8.11
CA GLU A 371 -21.13 20.44 9.31
C GLU A 371 -20.85 19.57 10.53
N LYS A 372 -21.68 18.53 10.76
CA LYS A 372 -21.48 17.57 11.83
C LYS A 372 -20.18 16.78 11.65
N ALA A 373 -19.88 16.39 10.41
CA ALA A 373 -18.60 15.75 10.07
C ALA A 373 -17.44 16.68 10.42
N GLY A 374 -17.48 17.95 9.97
CA GLY A 374 -16.47 18.95 10.29
C GLY A 374 -16.27 19.14 11.80
N ALA A 375 -17.35 19.29 12.56
CA ALA A 375 -17.29 19.44 14.02
C ALA A 375 -16.64 18.20 14.66
N TRP A 376 -17.05 17.00 14.27
CA TRP A 376 -16.50 15.73 14.77
C TRP A 376 -15.00 15.59 14.54
N TRP A 377 -14.52 15.94 13.33
CA TRP A 377 -13.11 15.88 12.97
C TRP A 377 -12.28 16.95 13.68
N HIS A 378 -12.80 18.18 13.85
CA HIS A 378 -12.11 19.26 14.58
C HIS A 378 -11.97 18.96 16.07
N GLU A 379 -13.00 18.39 16.68
CA GLU A 379 -12.96 17.98 18.09
C GLU A 379 -11.87 16.95 18.40
N ARG A 380 -11.49 16.15 17.38
CA ARG A 380 -10.48 15.08 17.50
C ARG A 380 -9.16 15.39 16.78
N ALA A 381 -8.96 16.64 16.41
CA ALA A 381 -7.79 17.07 15.65
C ALA A 381 -6.47 16.71 16.34
N ASP A 382 -6.42 16.84 17.68
CA ASP A 382 -5.23 16.56 18.48
C ASP A 382 -4.91 15.04 18.57
N GLU A 383 -5.92 14.19 18.40
CA GLU A 383 -5.76 12.72 18.42
C GLU A 383 -5.42 12.14 17.06
N ILE A 384 -5.74 12.88 16.01
CA ILE A 384 -5.51 12.49 14.61
C ILE A 384 -4.20 13.14 14.18
N ASP A 385 -3.29 12.34 13.60
CA ASP A 385 -2.00 12.83 13.07
C ASP A 385 -2.20 14.18 12.34
N PRO A 386 -1.52 15.27 12.76
CA PRO A 386 -1.63 16.58 12.13
C PRO A 386 -1.46 16.54 10.60
N MET A 387 -0.64 15.60 10.08
CA MET A 387 -0.51 15.40 8.64
C MET A 387 -1.81 14.92 7.95
N LEU A 388 -2.80 14.44 8.71
CA LEU A 388 -4.11 14.07 8.16
C LEU A 388 -5.07 15.26 8.07
N LEU A 389 -4.79 16.37 8.76
CA LEU A 389 -5.66 17.53 8.85
C LEU A 389 -5.11 18.78 8.15
N ASP A 390 -3.78 18.92 8.03
CA ASP A 390 -3.15 20.09 7.42
C ASP A 390 -3.28 20.13 5.88
N PRO A 391 -3.42 21.35 5.29
CA PRO A 391 -3.66 21.57 3.86
C PRO A 391 -2.50 21.13 2.95
#